data_a711879c9790f5a9c03c5a85e6aa96d0
#
_entry.id   a711879c9790f5a9c03c5a85e6aa96d0
#
_cell.length_a   1.000
_cell.length_b   1.000
_cell.length_c   1.000
_cell.angle_alpha   90.00
_cell.angle_beta   90.00
_cell.angle_gamma   90.00
#
_symmetry.space_group_name_H-M   'P 1'
#
loop_
_entity.id
_entity.type
_entity.pdbx_description
1 polymer ?
#
loop_
_entity_poly.entity_id
_entity_poly.type
_entity_poly.pdbx_seq_one_letter_code
_entity_poly.pdbx_strand_id
1 'polypeptide(L)'
;MKQLLLFLICNLAFLLTVQGNSAEIPPAVMFKQLSTTEGLSNNSVRSIYRDNRGFLWVGTESGLNKYDGYSFQQYYQNNSDLPDDAISEIFEGPDDNVWIRTSSGYSIYNYKTGEFDNDYKPILDGLQIPSKNILRMGKTSKNEFWAYDYSKLYIRSMDNSSIKAYPLVVEKISNLYIGVQFIYIMYSNGTLYSISKQTSEVKEIAIPTIYRPLLENHEPHIYIDQNESLWVYTFQNSLLLHKNSFTQQWEDISLNNNTHIQYNRVQRILDLGDGNV
;
A
#
# COMPACT_ATOMS: atom_id res chain seq x y z
N MET A 1 -6.41 25.37 -69.46
CA MET A 1 -6.18 26.24 -68.28
C MET A 1 -6.93 25.79 -67.02
N LYS A 2 -8.22 25.49 -67.03
CA LYS A 2 -8.96 25.05 -65.77
C LYS A 2 -8.46 23.77 -65.16
N GLN A 3 -8.03 22.78 -65.92
CA GLN A 3 -7.50 21.51 -65.36
C GLN A 3 -6.12 21.67 -64.72
N LEU A 4 -5.26 22.58 -65.24
CA LEU A 4 -3.97 22.86 -64.68
C LEU A 4 -4.06 23.61 -63.33
N LEU A 5 -5.08 24.49 -63.21
CA LEU A 5 -5.37 25.25 -62.00
C LEU A 5 -5.89 24.31 -60.88
N LEU A 6 -6.75 23.32 -61.24
CA LEU A 6 -7.24 22.34 -60.29
C LEU A 6 -6.15 21.45 -59.75
N PHE A 7 -5.20 21.04 -60.61
CA PHE A 7 -4.04 20.23 -60.19
C PHE A 7 -3.08 20.99 -59.27
N LEU A 8 -2.90 22.29 -59.48
CA LEU A 8 -2.11 23.16 -58.62
C LEU A 8 -2.77 23.39 -57.26
N ILE A 9 -4.08 23.56 -57.22
CA ILE A 9 -4.84 23.74 -55.98
C ILE A 9 -4.84 22.44 -55.14
N CYS A 10 -4.99 21.26 -55.76
CA CYS A 10 -4.92 19.98 -55.06
C CYS A 10 -3.51 19.71 -54.46
N ASN A 11 -2.44 20.07 -55.17
CA ASN A 11 -1.10 19.91 -54.65
C ASN A 11 -0.78 20.91 -53.50
N LEU A 12 -1.32 22.14 -53.61
CA LEU A 12 -1.16 23.13 -52.51
C LEU A 12 -1.95 22.75 -51.26
N ALA A 13 -3.14 22.14 -51.43
CA ALA A 13 -3.93 21.61 -50.32
C ALA A 13 -3.25 20.41 -49.65
N PHE A 14 -2.55 19.55 -50.42
CA PHE A 14 -1.79 18.42 -49.86
C PHE A 14 -0.55 18.85 -49.08
N LEU A 15 0.09 19.97 -49.46
CA LEU A 15 1.23 20.54 -48.73
C LEU A 15 0.84 21.22 -47.41
N LEU A 16 -0.43 21.61 -47.24
CA LEU A 16 -0.92 22.25 -46.02
C LEU A 16 -1.42 21.23 -44.95
N THR A 17 -1.53 19.95 -45.29
CA THR A 17 -2.01 18.91 -44.35
C THR A 17 -0.89 18.12 -43.69
N VAL A 18 0.36 18.34 -44.00
CA VAL A 18 1.49 17.82 -43.25
C VAL A 18 1.82 18.78 -42.08
N GLN A 19 0.85 18.95 -41.17
CA GLN A 19 1.19 19.34 -39.80
C GLN A 19 1.85 18.12 -39.18
N GLY A 20 3.16 18.14 -39.16
CA GLY A 20 3.93 17.21 -38.35
C GLY A 20 3.46 17.37 -36.90
N ASN A 21 2.75 16.40 -36.39
CA ASN A 21 2.67 16.19 -34.95
C ASN A 21 4.14 16.04 -34.51
N SER A 22 4.73 17.13 -34.06
CA SER A 22 5.92 17.02 -33.21
C SER A 22 5.46 16.24 -31.99
N ALA A 23 5.75 14.94 -31.95
CA ALA A 23 5.63 14.17 -30.73
C ALA A 23 6.44 14.94 -29.69
N GLU A 24 5.73 15.56 -28.74
CA GLU A 24 6.38 16.12 -27.56
C GLU A 24 7.18 14.98 -26.94
N ILE A 25 8.49 15.09 -27.01
CA ILE A 25 9.39 14.17 -26.32
C ILE A 25 9.06 14.37 -24.83
N PRO A 26 8.49 13.37 -24.16
CA PRO A 26 8.18 13.54 -22.75
C PRO A 26 9.45 13.95 -22.02
N PRO A 27 9.37 14.88 -21.06
CA PRO A 27 10.54 15.33 -20.33
C PRO A 27 11.27 14.11 -19.78
N ALA A 28 12.57 14.04 -20.01
CA ALA A 28 13.38 12.92 -19.53
C ALA A 28 13.23 12.82 -18.01
N VAL A 29 12.63 11.74 -17.55
CA VAL A 29 12.49 11.48 -16.13
C VAL A 29 13.88 11.13 -15.59
N MET A 30 14.43 12.03 -14.79
CA MET A 30 15.71 11.79 -14.12
C MET A 30 15.42 11.17 -12.73
N PHE A 31 15.94 9.97 -12.52
CA PHE A 31 15.90 9.32 -11.20
C PHE A 31 17.16 9.67 -10.41
N LYS A 32 16.98 10.07 -9.16
CA LYS A 32 18.07 10.21 -8.20
C LYS A 32 18.00 9.03 -7.23
N GLN A 33 19.07 8.28 -7.13
CA GLN A 33 19.22 7.25 -6.12
C GLN A 33 19.54 7.89 -4.77
N LEU A 34 18.86 7.46 -3.72
CA LEU A 34 19.15 7.82 -2.34
C LEU A 34 19.52 6.52 -1.60
N SER A 35 20.72 6.44 -1.10
CA SER A 35 21.31 5.28 -0.45
C SER A 35 22.03 5.68 0.84
N THR A 36 22.73 4.76 1.46
CA THR A 36 23.59 5.06 2.61
C THR A 36 24.71 6.05 2.26
N THR A 37 25.10 6.15 1.00
CA THR A 37 26.06 7.16 0.53
C THR A 37 25.50 8.59 0.64
N GLU A 38 24.19 8.76 0.43
CA GLU A 38 23.49 10.03 0.54
C GLU A 38 22.96 10.28 1.96
N GLY A 39 23.25 9.39 2.90
CA GLY A 39 22.89 9.55 4.30
C GLY A 39 21.65 8.76 4.77
N LEU A 40 21.16 7.80 3.98
CA LEU A 40 20.14 6.86 4.47
C LEU A 40 20.76 5.93 5.51
N SER A 41 20.02 5.58 6.55
CA SER A 41 20.51 4.72 7.65
C SER A 41 20.85 3.30 7.20
N ASN A 42 20.07 2.74 6.27
CA ASN A 42 20.27 1.40 5.71
C ASN A 42 19.55 1.29 4.35
N ASN A 43 20.12 0.52 3.40
CA ASN A 43 19.54 0.34 2.07
C ASN A 43 18.34 -0.63 2.02
N SER A 44 18.08 -1.39 3.08
CA SER A 44 16.89 -2.26 3.21
C SER A 44 15.68 -1.44 3.64
N VAL A 45 15.09 -0.71 2.71
CA VAL A 45 13.90 0.11 2.94
C VAL A 45 12.67 -0.79 3.07
N ARG A 46 11.89 -0.59 4.15
CA ARG A 46 10.67 -1.33 4.48
C ARG A 46 9.41 -0.49 4.32
N SER A 47 9.50 0.81 4.62
CA SER A 47 8.36 1.71 4.57
C SER A 47 8.78 3.10 4.13
N ILE A 48 7.94 3.73 3.32
CA ILE A 48 8.11 5.12 2.89
C ILE A 48 6.77 5.82 3.10
N TYR A 49 6.82 6.98 3.75
CA TYR A 49 5.65 7.80 4.00
C TYR A 49 5.99 9.28 3.80
N ARG A 50 5.18 10.01 3.03
CA ARG A 50 5.27 11.46 2.90
C ARG A 50 4.21 12.10 3.79
N ASP A 51 4.67 12.90 4.76
CA ASP A 51 3.76 13.58 5.66
C ASP A 51 3.14 14.84 5.04
N ASN A 52 2.14 15.38 5.74
CA ASN A 52 1.42 16.60 5.32
C ASN A 52 2.27 17.89 5.42
N ARG A 53 3.45 17.82 6.01
CA ARG A 53 4.45 18.91 6.06
C ARG A 53 5.46 18.83 4.92
N GLY A 54 5.41 17.76 4.11
CA GLY A 54 6.26 17.55 2.95
C GLY A 54 7.53 16.75 3.22
N PHE A 55 7.81 16.36 4.45
CA PHE A 55 8.94 15.47 4.77
C PHE A 55 8.69 14.06 4.27
N LEU A 56 9.75 13.42 3.78
CA LEU A 56 9.73 12.01 3.43
C LEU A 56 10.33 11.20 4.58
N TRP A 57 9.51 10.35 5.16
CA TRP A 57 9.92 9.41 6.20
C TRP A 57 10.26 8.07 5.57
N VAL A 58 11.43 7.55 5.89
CA VAL A 58 11.95 6.28 5.35
C VAL A 58 12.33 5.35 6.50
N GLY A 59 11.57 4.30 6.64
CA GLY A 59 11.83 3.23 7.60
C GLY A 59 12.67 2.13 6.96
N THR A 60 13.72 1.74 7.63
CA THR A 60 14.66 0.72 7.17
C THR A 60 14.78 -0.43 8.18
N GLU A 61 15.55 -1.45 7.84
CA GLU A 61 15.91 -2.52 8.80
C GLU A 61 16.77 -2.03 9.97
N SER A 62 17.40 -0.87 9.83
CA SER A 62 18.29 -0.30 10.84
C SER A 62 18.23 1.22 10.84
N GLY A 63 17.17 1.76 11.40
CA GLY A 63 16.94 3.18 11.62
C GLY A 63 15.76 3.75 10.85
N LEU A 64 15.24 4.84 11.43
CA LEU A 64 14.23 5.71 10.83
C LEU A 64 14.92 6.96 10.30
N ASN A 65 14.48 7.41 9.13
CA ASN A 65 15.04 8.57 8.45
C ASN A 65 13.94 9.59 8.13
N LYS A 66 14.22 10.86 8.39
CA LYS A 66 13.39 11.98 7.96
C LYS A 66 14.18 12.79 6.93
N TYR A 67 13.65 12.91 5.73
CA TYR A 67 14.30 13.59 4.59
C TYR A 67 13.55 14.88 4.27
N ASP A 68 14.28 15.98 4.18
CA ASP A 68 13.75 17.32 3.93
C ASP A 68 13.86 17.75 2.44
N GLY A 69 14.33 16.87 1.57
CA GLY A 69 14.64 17.14 0.17
C GLY A 69 16.14 17.34 -0.10
N TYR A 70 16.94 17.55 0.95
CA TYR A 70 18.38 17.80 0.87
C TYR A 70 19.20 16.81 1.69
N SER A 71 18.79 16.54 2.92
CA SER A 71 19.55 15.72 3.88
C SER A 71 18.64 14.78 4.65
N PHE A 72 19.23 13.70 5.15
CA PHE A 72 18.58 12.76 6.06
C PHE A 72 18.92 13.10 7.52
N GLN A 73 17.90 13.23 8.34
CA GLN A 73 18.00 13.14 9.78
C GLN A 73 17.71 11.70 10.17
N GLN A 74 18.69 11.05 10.83
CA GLN A 74 18.61 9.65 11.23
C GLN A 74 18.22 9.53 12.69
N TYR A 75 17.31 8.59 13.00
CA TYR A 75 16.88 8.25 14.34
C TYR A 75 17.11 6.76 14.58
N TYR A 76 17.70 6.48 15.73
CA TYR A 76 18.01 5.14 16.23
C TYR A 76 17.62 5.06 17.70
N GLN A 77 17.54 3.85 18.24
CA GLN A 77 17.32 3.61 19.65
C GLN A 77 18.39 4.28 20.56
N ASN A 78 19.61 4.43 20.07
CA ASN A 78 20.71 5.02 20.83
C ASN A 78 20.77 6.54 20.81
N ASN A 79 20.04 7.22 19.92
CA ASN A 79 20.02 8.68 19.80
C ASN A 79 18.63 9.30 19.86
N SER A 80 17.61 8.48 20.09
CA SER A 80 16.21 8.91 20.21
C SER A 80 15.45 7.93 21.12
N ASP A 81 14.19 8.24 21.43
CA ASP A 81 13.32 7.37 22.22
C ASP A 81 12.60 6.30 21.37
N LEU A 82 13.12 5.98 20.18
CA LEU A 82 12.60 4.86 19.39
C LEU A 82 12.78 3.54 20.15
N PRO A 83 11.76 2.67 20.19
CA PRO A 83 11.85 1.41 20.93
C PRO A 83 12.70 0.36 20.23
N ASP A 84 12.97 0.52 18.94
CA ASP A 84 13.78 -0.40 18.11
C ASP A 84 14.21 0.27 16.80
N ASP A 85 15.35 -0.15 16.25
CA ASP A 85 15.87 0.36 14.97
C ASP A 85 15.20 -0.27 13.76
N ALA A 86 14.60 -1.46 13.88
CA ALA A 86 13.93 -2.13 12.78
C ALA A 86 12.53 -1.56 12.57
N ILE A 87 12.40 -0.73 11.54
CA ILE A 87 11.16 -0.03 11.19
C ILE A 87 10.39 -0.83 10.14
N SER A 88 9.15 -1.21 10.45
CA SER A 88 8.32 -2.01 9.54
C SER A 88 7.23 -1.22 8.83
N GLU A 89 6.74 -0.13 9.44
CA GLU A 89 5.62 0.65 8.88
C GLU A 89 5.66 2.09 9.39
N ILE A 90 5.28 3.03 8.54
CA ILE A 90 5.13 4.44 8.88
C ILE A 90 3.81 4.92 8.29
N PHE A 91 3.00 5.61 9.08
CA PHE A 91 1.70 6.13 8.65
C PHE A 91 1.31 7.38 9.45
N GLU A 92 0.32 8.12 8.96
CA GLU A 92 -0.30 9.20 9.69
C GLU A 92 -1.20 8.66 10.79
N GLY A 93 -1.02 9.13 12.00
CA GLY A 93 -1.87 8.78 13.11
C GLY A 93 -3.20 9.55 13.12
N PRO A 94 -4.08 9.25 14.09
CA PRO A 94 -5.35 9.95 14.27
C PRO A 94 -5.19 11.36 14.82
N ASP A 95 -3.99 11.69 15.29
CA ASP A 95 -3.59 12.96 15.92
C ASP A 95 -2.71 13.83 15.00
N ASP A 96 -2.68 13.51 13.68
CA ASP A 96 -1.87 14.15 12.65
C ASP A 96 -0.34 14.08 12.91
N ASN A 97 0.09 13.26 13.85
CA ASN A 97 1.49 12.92 14.07
C ASN A 97 1.91 11.72 13.21
N VAL A 98 3.22 11.55 13.04
CA VAL A 98 3.75 10.37 12.36
C VAL A 98 3.85 9.21 13.34
N TRP A 99 3.18 8.12 13.01
CA TRP A 99 3.22 6.89 13.75
C TRP A 99 4.16 5.90 13.08
N ILE A 100 5.01 5.29 13.89
CA ILE A 100 6.07 4.40 13.45
C ILE A 100 5.86 3.05 14.12
N ARG A 101 5.81 1.99 13.33
CA ARG A 101 5.82 0.62 13.84
C ARG A 101 7.24 0.08 13.77
N THR A 102 7.76 -0.31 14.91
CA THR A 102 9.05 -1.00 15.05
C THR A 102 8.84 -2.48 15.38
N SER A 103 9.90 -3.25 15.46
CA SER A 103 9.85 -4.64 15.92
C SER A 103 9.41 -4.77 17.38
N SER A 104 9.65 -3.74 18.20
CA SER A 104 9.34 -3.74 19.65
C SER A 104 8.05 -3.01 20.01
N GLY A 105 7.33 -2.40 19.04
CA GLY A 105 6.08 -1.70 19.27
C GLY A 105 5.89 -0.47 18.42
N TYR A 106 4.98 0.40 18.85
CA TYR A 106 4.70 1.65 18.16
C TYR A 106 5.35 2.83 18.85
N SER A 107 5.72 3.83 18.08
CA SER A 107 6.23 5.12 18.51
C SER A 107 5.55 6.23 17.72
N ILE A 108 5.40 7.40 18.33
CA ILE A 108 4.72 8.56 17.75
C ILE A 108 5.73 9.71 17.74
N TYR A 109 6.06 10.23 16.56
CA TYR A 109 6.86 11.42 16.45
C TYR A 109 6.01 12.66 16.66
N ASN A 110 6.25 13.37 17.76
CA ASN A 110 5.55 14.60 18.10
C ASN A 110 6.23 15.79 17.42
N TYR A 111 5.57 16.41 16.47
CA TYR A 111 6.12 17.56 15.75
C TYR A 111 6.31 18.82 16.62
N LYS A 112 5.63 18.93 17.76
CA LYS A 112 5.74 20.11 18.64
C LYS A 112 7.01 20.05 19.48
N THR A 113 7.38 18.84 19.94
CA THR A 113 8.56 18.65 20.80
C THR A 113 9.76 18.17 19.98
N GLY A 114 9.54 17.54 18.83
CA GLY A 114 10.58 16.86 18.04
C GLY A 114 11.01 15.52 18.64
N GLU A 115 10.28 14.99 19.60
CA GLU A 115 10.57 13.78 20.36
C GLU A 115 9.63 12.63 20.00
N PHE A 116 9.99 11.42 20.37
CA PHE A 116 9.17 10.24 20.23
C PHE A 116 8.44 9.89 21.52
N ASP A 117 7.15 9.55 21.41
CA ASP A 117 6.33 9.03 22.50
C ASP A 117 5.92 7.59 22.18
N ASN A 118 6.16 6.68 23.11
CA ASN A 118 5.84 5.25 22.96
C ASN A 118 4.52 4.87 23.63
N ASP A 119 3.87 5.78 24.33
CA ASP A 119 2.57 5.55 24.96
C ASP A 119 1.41 6.01 24.08
N TYR A 120 0.99 5.14 23.16
CA TYR A 120 -0.15 5.36 22.29
C TYR A 120 -1.52 5.06 22.94
N LYS A 121 -1.54 4.47 24.15
CA LYS A 121 -2.77 4.01 24.81
C LYS A 121 -3.77 5.14 25.09
N PRO A 122 -3.37 6.31 25.59
CA PRO A 122 -4.31 7.42 25.82
C PRO A 122 -5.01 7.87 24.55
N ILE A 123 -4.32 7.78 23.39
CA ILE A 123 -4.92 8.14 22.08
C ILE A 123 -5.97 7.11 21.70
N LEU A 124 -5.68 5.80 21.81
CA LEU A 124 -6.65 4.75 21.52
C LEU A 124 -7.88 4.82 22.43
N ASP A 125 -7.67 5.06 23.71
CA ASP A 125 -8.75 5.19 24.69
C ASP A 125 -9.65 6.42 24.35
N GLY A 126 -9.06 7.52 23.94
CA GLY A 126 -9.78 8.69 23.42
C GLY A 126 -10.58 8.40 22.14
N LEU A 127 -10.13 7.47 21.33
CA LEU A 127 -10.84 6.98 20.15
C LEU A 127 -11.86 5.89 20.46
N GLN A 128 -12.01 5.48 21.72
CA GLN A 128 -12.85 4.36 22.16
C GLN A 128 -12.44 3.00 21.55
N ILE A 129 -11.16 2.86 21.18
CA ILE A 129 -10.57 1.61 20.73
C ILE A 129 -9.88 0.96 21.92
N PRO A 130 -10.17 -0.30 22.27
CA PRO A 130 -9.49 -0.98 23.35
C PRO A 130 -7.97 -0.98 23.13
N SER A 131 -7.22 -0.40 24.07
CA SER A 131 -5.75 -0.25 23.96
C SER A 131 -4.99 -1.52 24.34
N LYS A 132 -5.70 -2.51 24.90
CA LYS A 132 -5.11 -3.77 25.36
C LYS A 132 -5.07 -4.81 24.25
N ASN A 133 -3.91 -5.43 24.06
CA ASN A 133 -3.69 -6.53 23.10
C ASN A 133 -3.83 -6.15 21.61
N ILE A 134 -3.65 -4.88 21.26
CA ILE A 134 -3.63 -4.48 19.87
C ILE A 134 -2.40 -5.10 19.16
N LEU A 135 -2.67 -5.79 18.06
CA LEU A 135 -1.67 -6.46 17.25
C LEU A 135 -1.16 -5.57 16.12
N ARG A 136 -2.06 -4.82 15.51
CA ARG A 136 -1.72 -3.89 14.44
C ARG A 136 -2.72 -2.77 14.34
N MET A 137 -2.26 -1.62 13.88
CA MET A 137 -3.08 -0.45 13.62
C MET A 137 -2.54 0.35 12.43
N GLY A 138 -3.38 1.20 11.86
CA GLY A 138 -3.04 2.05 10.74
C GLY A 138 -4.17 3.01 10.37
N LYS A 139 -3.96 3.75 9.28
CA LYS A 139 -4.94 4.69 8.74
C LYS A 139 -5.22 4.39 7.26
N THR A 140 -6.46 4.48 6.84
CA THR A 140 -6.84 4.37 5.43
C THR A 140 -6.73 5.71 4.72
N SER A 141 -6.67 5.70 3.39
CA SER A 141 -6.74 6.92 2.57
C SER A 141 -8.08 7.68 2.71
N LYS A 142 -9.09 7.06 3.31
CA LYS A 142 -10.42 7.63 3.57
C LYS A 142 -10.57 8.19 4.98
N ASN A 143 -9.48 8.55 5.63
CA ASN A 143 -9.45 9.12 6.96
C ASN A 143 -10.13 8.23 8.03
N GLU A 144 -9.97 6.90 7.89
CA GLU A 144 -10.42 5.93 8.89
C GLU A 144 -9.19 5.38 9.63
N PHE A 145 -9.15 5.54 10.95
CA PHE A 145 -8.16 4.86 11.78
C PHE A 145 -8.67 3.47 12.14
N TRP A 146 -7.82 2.47 12.03
CA TRP A 146 -8.15 1.10 12.33
C TRP A 146 -7.14 0.45 13.25
N ALA A 147 -7.62 -0.45 14.08
CA ALA A 147 -6.78 -1.30 14.92
C ALA A 147 -7.45 -2.66 15.08
N TYR A 148 -6.67 -3.72 15.24
CA TYR A 148 -7.23 -5.02 15.55
C TYR A 148 -6.48 -5.73 16.68
N ASP A 149 -7.25 -6.54 17.41
CA ASP A 149 -6.79 -7.50 18.39
C ASP A 149 -7.01 -8.95 17.88
N TYR A 150 -6.93 -9.93 18.74
CA TYR A 150 -7.15 -11.34 18.38
C TYR A 150 -8.60 -11.67 17.96
N SER A 151 -9.56 -10.82 18.22
CA SER A 151 -10.98 -11.12 18.07
C SER A 151 -11.78 -10.12 17.24
N LYS A 152 -11.31 -8.89 17.16
CA LYS A 152 -12.04 -7.79 16.51
C LYS A 152 -11.13 -6.85 15.76
N LEU A 153 -11.66 -6.34 14.66
CA LEU A 153 -11.16 -5.17 13.94
C LEU A 153 -12.04 -3.97 14.29
N TYR A 154 -11.43 -2.93 14.82
CA TYR A 154 -12.06 -1.65 15.11
C TYR A 154 -11.74 -0.68 13.98
N ILE A 155 -12.74 0.03 13.48
CA ILE A 155 -12.59 1.10 12.49
C ILE A 155 -13.27 2.34 13.03
N ARG A 156 -12.48 3.39 13.21
CA ARG A 156 -12.92 4.71 13.63
C ARG A 156 -12.85 5.68 12.46
N SER A 157 -14.00 6.21 12.03
CA SER A 157 -14.03 7.34 11.10
C SER A 157 -13.58 8.61 11.82
N MET A 158 -12.60 9.30 11.27
CA MET A 158 -12.11 10.57 11.84
C MET A 158 -13.02 11.73 11.46
N ASP A 159 -13.80 11.62 10.38
CA ASP A 159 -14.68 12.69 9.88
C ASP A 159 -15.95 12.87 10.73
N ASN A 160 -16.57 11.76 11.15
CA ASN A 160 -17.85 11.77 11.89
C ASN A 160 -17.77 11.11 13.26
N SER A 161 -16.57 10.74 13.69
CA SER A 161 -16.31 10.10 14.98
C SER A 161 -17.07 8.78 15.23
N SER A 162 -17.62 8.16 14.18
CA SER A 162 -18.25 6.84 14.32
C SER A 162 -17.21 5.74 14.49
N ILE A 163 -17.53 4.77 15.34
CA ILE A 163 -16.71 3.57 15.52
C ILE A 163 -17.54 2.32 15.24
N LYS A 164 -16.94 1.37 14.54
CA LYS A 164 -17.51 0.04 14.32
C LYS A 164 -16.50 -1.03 14.68
N ALA A 165 -16.99 -2.16 15.19
CA ALA A 165 -16.19 -3.33 15.49
C ALA A 165 -16.69 -4.52 14.68
N TYR A 166 -15.78 -5.19 13.99
CA TYR A 166 -16.05 -6.34 13.14
C TYR A 166 -15.41 -7.59 13.75
N PRO A 167 -16.11 -8.73 13.75
CA PRO A 167 -15.54 -9.96 14.29
C PRO A 167 -14.41 -10.47 13.39
N LEU A 168 -13.37 -11.04 14.01
CA LEU A 168 -12.28 -11.71 13.34
C LEU A 168 -12.29 -13.21 13.65
N VAL A 169 -11.82 -14.02 12.71
CA VAL A 169 -11.49 -15.40 12.98
C VAL A 169 -10.19 -15.45 13.79
N VAL A 170 -10.10 -16.39 14.74
CA VAL A 170 -8.90 -16.52 15.61
C VAL A 170 -7.80 -17.23 14.84
N GLU A 171 -7.19 -16.52 13.91
CA GLU A 171 -6.09 -16.96 13.06
C GLU A 171 -5.14 -15.80 12.81
N LYS A 172 -3.89 -16.08 12.45
CA LYS A 172 -2.91 -15.06 12.12
C LYS A 172 -3.29 -14.35 10.82
N ILE A 173 -3.55 -13.04 10.89
CA ILE A 173 -3.79 -12.21 9.71
C ILE A 173 -2.45 -12.00 8.97
N SER A 174 -2.40 -12.40 7.71
CA SER A 174 -1.29 -12.13 6.80
C SER A 174 -1.43 -10.75 6.16
N ASN A 175 -2.61 -10.45 5.66
CA ASN A 175 -2.87 -9.17 5.01
C ASN A 175 -4.31 -8.70 5.24
N LEU A 176 -4.50 -7.38 5.30
CA LEU A 176 -5.78 -6.71 5.52
C LEU A 176 -5.95 -5.58 4.51
N TYR A 177 -7.10 -5.55 3.84
CA TYR A 177 -7.51 -4.44 2.97
C TYR A 177 -8.85 -3.89 3.44
N ILE A 178 -8.92 -2.59 3.71
CA ILE A 178 -10.13 -1.89 4.13
C ILE A 178 -10.63 -1.02 2.97
N GLY A 179 -11.61 -1.57 2.25
CA GLY A 179 -12.27 -0.88 1.13
C GLY A 179 -13.44 0.01 1.58
N VAL A 180 -14.20 0.49 0.60
CA VAL A 180 -15.38 1.34 0.86
C VAL A 180 -16.52 0.54 1.45
N GLN A 181 -16.90 -0.55 0.80
CA GLN A 181 -18.05 -1.39 1.15
C GLN A 181 -17.65 -2.65 1.92
N PHE A 182 -16.49 -3.20 1.62
CA PHE A 182 -16.00 -4.45 2.18
C PHE A 182 -14.63 -4.30 2.81
N ILE A 183 -14.38 -5.14 3.80
CA ILE A 183 -13.07 -5.40 4.38
C ILE A 183 -12.68 -6.80 3.92
N TYR A 184 -11.46 -6.95 3.41
CA TYR A 184 -10.91 -8.24 3.00
C TYR A 184 -9.78 -8.64 3.94
N ILE A 185 -9.81 -9.87 4.40
CA ILE A 185 -8.84 -10.39 5.36
C ILE A 185 -8.27 -11.70 4.85
N MET A 186 -6.98 -11.68 4.57
CA MET A 186 -6.20 -12.86 4.23
C MET A 186 -5.51 -13.39 5.48
N TYR A 187 -5.73 -14.65 5.78
CA TYR A 187 -5.08 -15.34 6.90
C TYR A 187 -3.87 -16.15 6.43
N SER A 188 -2.91 -16.39 7.33
CA SER A 188 -1.67 -17.12 7.00
C SER A 188 -1.90 -18.58 6.60
N ASN A 189 -3.06 -19.15 6.92
CA ASN A 189 -3.48 -20.48 6.49
C ASN A 189 -4.08 -20.50 5.07
N GLY A 190 -3.99 -19.39 4.32
CA GLY A 190 -4.50 -19.26 2.95
C GLY A 190 -6.01 -19.08 2.85
N THR A 191 -6.73 -18.85 3.96
CA THR A 191 -8.17 -18.51 3.90
C THR A 191 -8.38 -17.03 3.73
N LEU A 192 -9.40 -16.68 2.96
CA LEU A 192 -9.76 -15.30 2.63
C LEU A 192 -11.21 -15.03 2.99
N TYR A 193 -11.44 -13.96 3.74
CA TYR A 193 -12.78 -13.52 4.11
C TYR A 193 -13.05 -12.09 3.64
N SER A 194 -14.31 -11.83 3.33
CA SER A 194 -14.84 -10.48 3.19
C SER A 194 -15.83 -10.20 4.33
N ILE A 195 -15.82 -8.96 4.81
CA ILE A 195 -16.78 -8.45 5.80
C ILE A 195 -17.50 -7.25 5.21
N SER A 196 -18.80 -7.27 5.15
CA SER A 196 -19.61 -6.11 4.74
C SER A 196 -19.53 -5.02 5.81
N LYS A 197 -19.11 -3.81 5.44
CA LYS A 197 -19.10 -2.65 6.36
C LYS A 197 -20.52 -2.19 6.74
N GLN A 198 -21.52 -2.53 5.94
CA GLN A 198 -22.92 -2.18 6.20
C GLN A 198 -23.59 -3.15 7.16
N THR A 199 -23.52 -4.44 6.87
CA THR A 199 -24.26 -5.50 7.61
C THR A 199 -23.42 -6.22 8.65
N SER A 200 -22.10 -6.09 8.61
CA SER A 200 -21.13 -6.88 9.39
C SER A 200 -21.15 -8.38 9.08
N GLU A 201 -21.78 -8.76 7.97
CA GLU A 201 -21.78 -10.14 7.50
C GLU A 201 -20.37 -10.57 7.09
N VAL A 202 -19.94 -11.72 7.58
CA VAL A 202 -18.66 -12.34 7.28
C VAL A 202 -18.87 -13.44 6.26
N LYS A 203 -18.15 -13.41 5.15
CA LYS A 203 -18.25 -14.40 4.08
C LYS A 203 -16.89 -14.88 3.65
N GLU A 204 -16.70 -16.19 3.60
CA GLU A 204 -15.49 -16.76 3.01
C GLU A 204 -15.51 -16.61 1.49
N ILE A 205 -14.38 -16.17 0.94
CA ILE A 205 -14.14 -16.14 -0.49
C ILE A 205 -13.33 -17.40 -0.84
N ALA A 206 -13.99 -18.35 -1.48
CA ALA A 206 -13.34 -19.61 -1.84
C ALA A 206 -12.22 -19.36 -2.88
N ILE A 207 -10.99 -19.67 -2.49
CA ILE A 207 -9.85 -19.80 -3.39
C ILE A 207 -9.78 -21.28 -3.82
N PRO A 208 -9.52 -21.60 -5.12
CA PRO A 208 -9.42 -22.99 -5.55
C PRO A 208 -8.40 -23.77 -4.73
N THR A 209 -8.79 -24.95 -4.27
CA THR A 209 -8.03 -25.74 -3.29
C THR A 209 -6.64 -26.14 -3.77
N ILE A 210 -6.43 -26.20 -5.09
CA ILE A 210 -5.14 -26.46 -5.71
C ILE A 210 -4.06 -25.43 -5.32
N TYR A 211 -4.45 -24.18 -4.99
CA TYR A 211 -3.52 -23.12 -4.62
C TYR A 211 -3.27 -23.02 -3.11
N ARG A 212 -4.04 -23.72 -2.29
CA ARG A 212 -3.91 -23.67 -0.82
C ARG A 212 -2.49 -24.00 -0.33
N PRO A 213 -1.80 -25.04 -0.80
CA PRO A 213 -0.41 -25.33 -0.39
C PRO A 213 0.58 -24.22 -0.75
N LEU A 214 0.27 -23.41 -1.77
CA LEU A 214 1.10 -22.29 -2.20
C LEU A 214 0.83 -21.00 -1.39
N LEU A 215 -0.27 -20.96 -0.65
CA LEU A 215 -0.65 -19.83 0.19
C LEU A 215 -0.24 -20.05 1.65
N GLU A 216 -0.45 -21.26 2.16
CA GLU A 216 -0.11 -21.63 3.53
C GLU A 216 1.37 -21.40 3.81
N ASN A 217 1.69 -20.69 4.91
CA ASN A 217 3.06 -20.38 5.36
C ASN A 217 3.92 -19.52 4.39
N HIS A 218 3.32 -18.94 3.35
CA HIS A 218 4.03 -18.10 2.39
C HIS A 218 3.61 -16.62 2.46
N GLU A 219 3.01 -16.22 3.58
CA GLU A 219 2.55 -14.84 3.84
C GLU A 219 1.76 -14.26 2.65
N PRO A 220 0.57 -14.82 2.33
CA PRO A 220 -0.20 -14.37 1.20
C PRO A 220 -0.68 -12.93 1.38
N HIS A 221 -0.64 -12.17 0.30
CA HIS A 221 -1.09 -10.79 0.22
C HIS A 221 -2.30 -10.66 -0.68
N ILE A 222 -3.11 -9.63 -0.43
CA ILE A 222 -4.24 -9.25 -1.26
C ILE A 222 -4.08 -7.83 -1.76
N TYR A 223 -4.63 -7.59 -2.93
CA TYR A 223 -4.81 -6.27 -3.50
C TYR A 223 -6.18 -6.20 -4.19
N ILE A 224 -6.85 -5.06 -4.10
CA ILE A 224 -8.12 -4.79 -4.77
C ILE A 224 -7.88 -3.64 -5.74
N ASP A 225 -8.12 -3.87 -7.03
CA ASP A 225 -7.97 -2.86 -8.06
C ASP A 225 -9.19 -1.93 -8.18
N GLN A 226 -9.11 -0.96 -9.07
CA GLN A 226 -10.19 0.02 -9.30
C GLN A 226 -11.48 -0.60 -9.84
N ASN A 227 -11.41 -1.78 -10.47
CA ASN A 227 -12.54 -2.54 -10.96
C ASN A 227 -13.13 -3.48 -9.89
N GLU A 228 -12.68 -3.35 -8.64
CA GLU A 228 -13.03 -4.24 -7.53
C GLU A 228 -12.64 -5.70 -7.78
N SER A 229 -11.71 -5.96 -8.69
CA SER A 229 -11.13 -7.29 -8.87
C SER A 229 -10.13 -7.59 -7.75
N LEU A 230 -10.11 -8.84 -7.33
CA LEU A 230 -9.28 -9.28 -6.22
C LEU A 230 -8.03 -10.00 -6.72
N TRP A 231 -6.90 -9.57 -6.23
CA TRP A 231 -5.59 -10.15 -6.50
C TRP A 231 -5.05 -10.80 -5.25
N VAL A 232 -4.54 -12.03 -5.38
CA VAL A 232 -3.88 -12.77 -4.30
C VAL A 232 -2.49 -13.18 -4.78
N TYR A 233 -1.47 -12.86 -3.99
CA TYR A 233 -0.09 -13.15 -4.37
C TYR A 233 0.78 -13.50 -3.17
N THR A 234 1.92 -14.13 -3.45
CA THR A 234 2.95 -14.46 -2.46
C THR A 234 4.31 -14.03 -2.98
N PHE A 235 5.20 -13.62 -2.06
CA PHE A 235 6.56 -13.22 -2.44
C PHE A 235 7.47 -14.40 -2.74
N GLN A 236 7.25 -15.55 -2.09
CA GLN A 236 8.22 -16.63 -2.03
C GLN A 236 8.12 -17.59 -3.20
N ASN A 237 6.93 -17.88 -3.68
CA ASN A 237 6.68 -18.92 -4.71
C ASN A 237 6.06 -18.36 -6.01
N SER A 238 6.09 -17.03 -6.19
CA SER A 238 5.66 -16.34 -7.40
C SER A 238 4.18 -16.56 -7.78
N LEU A 239 3.34 -17.00 -6.85
CA LEU A 239 1.92 -17.15 -7.07
C LEU A 239 1.29 -15.79 -7.30
N LEU A 240 0.49 -15.67 -8.36
CA LEU A 240 -0.35 -14.51 -8.65
C LEU A 240 -1.69 -14.98 -9.19
N LEU A 241 -2.73 -14.84 -8.37
CA LEU A 241 -4.10 -15.16 -8.72
C LEU A 241 -4.91 -13.88 -8.90
N HIS A 242 -5.73 -13.86 -9.90
CA HIS A 242 -6.70 -12.80 -10.19
C HIS A 242 -8.11 -13.36 -10.14
N LYS A 243 -8.99 -12.72 -9.37
CA LYS A 243 -10.42 -12.99 -9.37
C LYS A 243 -11.16 -11.83 -9.98
N ASN A 244 -11.65 -12.03 -11.19
CA ASN A 244 -12.35 -11.01 -11.95
C ASN A 244 -13.68 -10.63 -11.26
N SER A 245 -13.92 -9.34 -11.07
CA SER A 245 -15.12 -8.82 -10.39
C SER A 245 -16.42 -9.09 -11.13
N PHE A 246 -16.40 -9.22 -12.47
CA PHE A 246 -17.58 -9.48 -13.30
C PHE A 246 -17.89 -10.97 -13.43
N THR A 247 -16.88 -11.77 -13.77
CA THR A 247 -17.07 -13.23 -14.01
C THR A 247 -17.04 -14.04 -12.74
N GLN A 248 -16.50 -13.47 -11.64
CA GLN A 248 -16.25 -14.14 -10.36
C GLN A 248 -15.33 -15.37 -10.47
N GLN A 249 -14.63 -15.54 -11.59
CA GLN A 249 -13.71 -16.65 -11.79
C GLN A 249 -12.28 -16.29 -11.37
N TRP A 250 -11.55 -17.28 -10.90
CA TRP A 250 -10.15 -17.20 -10.59
C TRP A 250 -9.31 -17.57 -11.83
N GLU A 251 -8.30 -16.77 -12.07
CA GLU A 251 -7.29 -16.99 -13.11
C GLU A 251 -5.92 -17.04 -12.45
N ASP A 252 -5.10 -18.04 -12.83
CA ASP A 252 -3.69 -18.12 -12.44
C ASP A 252 -2.85 -17.42 -13.49
N ILE A 253 -2.35 -16.26 -13.16
CA ILE A 253 -1.47 -15.46 -14.01
C ILE A 253 -0.03 -15.43 -13.48
N SER A 254 0.32 -16.44 -12.69
CA SER A 254 1.65 -16.59 -12.12
C SER A 254 2.74 -16.54 -13.20
N LEU A 255 3.83 -15.86 -12.90
CA LEU A 255 4.90 -15.56 -13.85
C LEU A 255 5.73 -16.79 -14.28
N ASN A 256 5.47 -17.97 -13.70
CA ASN A 256 6.21 -19.21 -13.98
C ASN A 256 6.14 -19.69 -15.45
N ASN A 257 5.19 -19.17 -16.22
CA ASN A 257 5.02 -19.50 -17.64
C ASN A 257 5.75 -18.52 -18.58
N ASN A 258 6.41 -17.49 -18.05
CA ASN A 258 7.09 -16.50 -18.87
C ASN A 258 8.61 -16.73 -18.85
N THR A 259 9.14 -17.33 -19.92
CA THR A 259 10.56 -17.71 -20.06
C THR A 259 11.53 -16.53 -20.13
N HIS A 260 11.02 -15.30 -20.21
CA HIS A 260 11.84 -14.09 -20.33
C HIS A 260 12.06 -13.36 -19.00
N ILE A 261 11.43 -13.80 -17.89
CA ILE A 261 11.57 -13.16 -16.57
C ILE A 261 12.50 -14.02 -15.70
N GLN A 262 13.67 -13.48 -15.39
CA GLN A 262 14.73 -14.18 -14.64
C GLN A 262 14.45 -14.30 -13.13
N TYR A 263 13.55 -13.43 -12.58
CA TYR A 263 13.15 -13.42 -11.18
C TYR A 263 11.64 -13.27 -11.06
N ASN A 264 10.96 -14.38 -10.81
CA ASN A 264 9.49 -14.44 -10.73
C ASN A 264 9.00 -14.19 -9.29
N ARG A 265 9.15 -12.97 -8.78
CA ARG A 265 8.65 -12.59 -7.45
C ARG A 265 7.76 -11.36 -7.55
N VAL A 266 6.48 -11.51 -7.20
CA VAL A 266 5.58 -10.38 -7.05
C VAL A 266 5.84 -9.75 -5.68
N GLN A 267 6.42 -8.57 -5.66
CA GLN A 267 6.65 -7.85 -4.41
C GLN A 267 5.50 -6.90 -4.06
N ARG A 268 4.89 -6.30 -5.07
CA ARG A 268 3.78 -5.37 -4.89
C ARG A 268 2.99 -5.23 -6.19
N ILE A 269 1.69 -5.03 -6.06
CA ILE A 269 0.81 -4.65 -7.16
C ILE A 269 0.48 -3.17 -7.00
N LEU A 270 0.60 -2.39 -8.07
CA LEU A 270 0.29 -0.97 -8.11
C LEU A 270 -0.70 -0.72 -9.24
N ASP A 271 -1.78 -0.03 -8.94
CA ASP A 271 -2.75 0.43 -9.93
C ASP A 271 -2.27 1.76 -10.53
N LEU A 272 -2.16 1.82 -11.84
CA LEU A 272 -1.70 3.02 -12.57
C LEU A 272 -2.84 4.01 -12.85
N GLY A 273 -4.09 3.67 -12.50
CA GLY A 273 -5.23 4.57 -12.63
C GLY A 273 -5.89 4.58 -14.01
N ASP A 274 -5.41 3.80 -14.96
CA ASP A 274 -5.91 3.67 -16.34
C ASP A 274 -6.49 2.28 -16.64
N GLY A 275 -6.69 1.46 -15.61
CA GLY A 275 -7.13 0.06 -15.72
C GLY A 275 -5.97 -0.93 -15.92
N ASN A 276 -4.73 -0.46 -15.96
CA ASN A 276 -3.53 -1.29 -15.92
C ASN A 276 -3.06 -1.49 -14.47
N VAL A 277 -2.54 -2.67 -14.20
CA VAL A 277 -2.05 -3.11 -12.89
C VAL A 277 -0.62 -3.61 -12.99
#